data_9bd5fbae9b7ae40b408b681999cf2aaa
#
_entry.id   9bd5fbae9b7ae40b408b681999cf2aaa
#
_cell.length_a   1.000
_cell.length_b   1.000
_cell.length_c   1.000
_cell.angle_alpha   90.00
_cell.angle_beta   90.00
_cell.angle_gamma   90.00
#
_symmetry.space_group_name_H-M   'P 1'
#
loop_
_entity.id
_entity.type
_entity.pdbx_description
1 polymer ?
#
loop_
_entity_poly.entity_id
_entity_poly.type
_entity_poly.pdbx_seq_one_letter_code
_entity_poly.pdbx_strand_id
1 'polypeptide(L)'
;MLKKMKKIVKDKDVCVLATVMDNVPHCSLMSYVPDRDCREIYMMTRKGTKKFRNLSANRTVSLLIDTREEDCGADRARIKALTVSGVFKTIGDKAKKKLARQKLLKKHPQLKPFAEDPDTEVFAVKVKSFQLLDGVKDSYFEKVK
;
A
#
# COMPACT_ATOMS: atom_id res chain seq x y z
N MET A 1 -20.15 0.76 -1.39
CA MET A 1 -19.03 1.21 -0.55
C MET A 1 -17.66 0.67 -1.04
N LEU A 2 -17.60 -0.59 -1.41
CA LEU A 2 -16.36 -1.18 -1.93
C LEU A 2 -15.80 -0.41 -3.15
N LYS A 3 -16.65 0.01 -4.06
CA LYS A 3 -16.26 0.80 -5.23
C LYS A 3 -15.58 2.12 -4.84
N LYS A 4 -16.12 2.80 -3.83
CA LYS A 4 -15.56 4.05 -3.29
C LYS A 4 -14.19 3.82 -2.64
N MET A 5 -14.05 2.73 -1.89
CA MET A 5 -12.78 2.34 -1.28
C MET A 5 -11.71 2.06 -2.34
N LYS A 6 -12.05 1.28 -3.35
CA LYS A 6 -11.13 0.97 -4.47
C LYS A 6 -10.73 2.23 -5.24
N LYS A 7 -11.66 3.18 -5.38
CA LYS A 7 -11.35 4.47 -6.03
C LYS A 7 -10.27 5.24 -5.27
N ILE A 8 -10.37 5.27 -3.94
CA ILE A 8 -9.35 5.92 -3.09
C ILE A 8 -7.98 5.25 -3.33
N VAL A 9 -7.93 3.92 -3.35
CA VAL A 9 -6.67 3.19 -3.61
C VAL A 9 -6.09 3.57 -4.96
N LYS A 10 -6.91 3.67 -5.98
CA LYS A 10 -6.45 3.98 -7.36
C LYS A 10 -6.02 5.43 -7.54
N ASP A 11 -6.67 6.36 -6.82
CA ASP A 11 -6.44 7.80 -7.01
C ASP A 11 -5.23 8.32 -6.24
N LYS A 12 -4.79 7.63 -5.18
CA LYS A 12 -3.69 8.11 -4.33
C LYS A 12 -2.35 7.52 -4.79
N ASP A 13 -1.28 8.20 -4.40
CA ASP A 13 0.08 7.87 -4.85
C ASP A 13 0.91 7.18 -3.78
N VAL A 14 0.67 7.51 -2.51
CA VAL A 14 1.46 7.02 -1.38
C VAL A 14 0.57 6.46 -0.29
N CYS A 15 1.12 5.57 0.48
CA CYS A 15 0.50 5.02 1.67
C CYS A 15 1.50 4.96 2.81
N VAL A 16 0.98 4.83 4.03
CA VAL A 16 1.80 4.45 5.17
C VAL A 16 1.68 2.94 5.31
N LEU A 17 2.82 2.24 5.22
CA LEU A 17 2.91 0.80 5.43
C LEU A 17 3.30 0.53 6.87
N ALA A 18 2.45 -0.17 7.60
CA ALA A 18 2.72 -0.61 8.96
C ALA A 18 3.15 -2.08 8.95
N THR A 19 4.31 -2.35 9.52
CA THR A 19 4.86 -3.70 9.69
C THR A 19 5.12 -3.92 11.18
N VAL A 20 5.28 -5.17 11.59
CA VAL A 20 5.53 -5.51 12.99
C VAL A 20 6.52 -6.66 13.09
N MET A 21 7.43 -6.57 14.06
CA MET A 21 8.33 -7.66 14.44
C MET A 21 8.57 -7.55 15.95
N ASP A 22 8.46 -8.69 16.65
CA ASP A 22 8.63 -8.77 18.11
C ASP A 22 7.73 -7.77 18.86
N ASN A 23 6.48 -7.64 18.40
CA ASN A 23 5.47 -6.73 18.93
C ASN A 23 5.82 -5.23 18.80
N VAL A 24 6.85 -4.88 18.01
CA VAL A 24 7.22 -3.49 17.76
C VAL A 24 6.71 -3.09 16.39
N PRO A 25 5.71 -2.18 16.32
CA PRO A 25 5.22 -1.68 15.03
C PRO A 25 6.21 -0.68 14.42
N HIS A 26 6.23 -0.64 13.09
CA HIS A 26 7.07 0.28 12.32
C HIS A 26 6.27 0.81 11.14
N CYS A 27 6.32 2.12 10.89
CA CYS A 27 5.63 2.76 9.79
C CYS A 27 6.62 3.29 8.75
N SER A 28 6.27 3.14 7.48
CA SER A 28 7.06 3.66 6.36
C SER A 28 6.16 4.30 5.33
N LEU A 29 6.58 5.43 4.78
CA LEU A 29 5.88 6.06 3.66
C LEU A 29 6.30 5.36 2.37
N MET A 30 5.33 4.87 1.60
CA MET A 30 5.58 4.05 0.42
C MET A 30 4.81 4.55 -0.79
N SER A 31 5.50 4.62 -1.93
CA SER A 31 4.85 4.71 -3.22
C SER A 31 4.28 3.34 -3.59
N TYR A 32 3.09 3.30 -4.17
CA TYR A 32 2.44 2.03 -4.49
C TYR A 32 1.63 2.14 -5.76
N VAL A 33 1.22 0.99 -6.28
CA VAL A 33 0.24 0.88 -7.36
C VAL A 33 -0.62 -0.35 -7.13
N PRO A 34 -1.95 -0.26 -7.25
CA PRO A 34 -2.81 -1.44 -7.16
C PRO A 34 -2.86 -2.20 -8.48
N ASP A 35 -3.25 -3.46 -8.42
CA ASP A 35 -3.70 -4.15 -9.61
C ASP A 35 -5.09 -3.64 -10.01
N ARG A 36 -5.62 -4.15 -11.13
CA ARG A 36 -6.87 -3.67 -11.72
C ARG A 36 -8.06 -3.70 -10.73
N ASP A 37 -8.17 -4.75 -9.94
CA ASP A 37 -9.29 -4.97 -9.04
C ASP A 37 -9.01 -4.61 -7.59
N CYS A 38 -7.86 -4.02 -7.31
CA CYS A 38 -7.39 -3.69 -5.95
C CYS A 38 -7.36 -4.91 -5.02
N ARG A 39 -7.03 -6.08 -5.58
CA ARG A 39 -6.81 -7.29 -4.79
C ARG A 39 -5.37 -7.41 -4.33
N GLU A 40 -4.47 -6.81 -5.07
CA GLU A 40 -3.06 -6.73 -4.73
C GLU A 40 -2.57 -5.30 -4.86
N ILE A 41 -1.64 -4.92 -4.01
CA ILE A 41 -0.98 -3.62 -4.05
C ILE A 41 0.51 -3.89 -4.18
N TYR A 42 1.13 -3.30 -5.20
CA TYR A 42 2.54 -3.50 -5.49
C TYR A 42 3.37 -2.36 -4.94
N MET A 43 4.52 -2.72 -4.38
CA MET A 43 5.51 -1.79 -3.85
C MET A 43 6.91 -2.34 -4.11
N MET A 44 7.91 -1.52 -3.89
CA MET A 44 9.30 -1.98 -3.94
C MET A 44 10.07 -1.44 -2.74
N THR A 45 11.02 -2.22 -2.26
CA THR A 45 11.90 -1.85 -1.15
C THR A 45 13.24 -2.55 -1.29
N ARG A 46 14.26 -2.05 -0.62
CA ARG A 46 15.58 -2.69 -0.58
C ARG A 46 15.53 -3.83 0.44
N LYS A 47 16.13 -4.96 0.07
CA LYS A 47 16.16 -6.17 0.93
C LYS A 47 16.91 -5.95 2.23
N GLY A 48 17.91 -5.09 2.25
CA GLY A 48 18.71 -4.79 3.42
C GLY A 48 18.06 -3.85 4.44
N THR A 49 16.75 -3.59 4.37
CA THR A 49 16.07 -2.65 5.26
C THR A 49 15.38 -3.35 6.43
N LYS A 50 15.17 -2.59 7.51
CA LYS A 50 14.35 -3.04 8.65
C LYS A 50 12.94 -3.42 8.21
N LYS A 51 12.35 -2.64 7.33
CA LYS A 51 11.03 -2.88 6.74
C LYS A 51 10.97 -4.27 6.09
N PHE A 52 11.94 -4.60 5.24
CA PHE A 52 11.95 -5.90 4.56
C PHE A 52 12.14 -7.06 5.53
N ARG A 53 12.98 -6.89 6.56
CA ARG A 53 13.15 -7.90 7.62
C ARG A 53 11.83 -8.10 8.36
N ASN A 54 11.10 -7.03 8.68
CA ASN A 54 9.80 -7.11 9.33
C ASN A 54 8.80 -7.86 8.45
N LEU A 55 8.72 -7.51 7.16
CA LEU A 55 7.82 -8.17 6.19
C LEU A 55 8.09 -9.67 6.08
N SER A 56 9.36 -10.05 6.10
CA SER A 56 9.76 -11.46 6.00
C SER A 56 9.46 -12.24 7.27
N ALA A 57 9.60 -11.61 8.43
CA ALA A 57 9.36 -12.24 9.73
C ALA A 57 7.88 -12.30 10.08
N ASN A 58 7.11 -11.27 9.74
CA ASN A 58 5.67 -11.21 9.98
C ASN A 58 4.99 -10.62 8.74
N ARG A 59 4.22 -11.45 8.05
CA ARG A 59 3.60 -11.11 6.77
C ARG A 59 2.33 -10.27 6.90
N THR A 60 1.78 -10.15 8.10
CA THR A 60 0.58 -9.33 8.35
C THR A 60 0.94 -7.87 8.32
N VAL A 61 0.24 -7.09 7.49
CA VAL A 61 0.52 -5.68 7.31
C VAL A 61 -0.77 -4.86 7.28
N SER A 62 -0.63 -3.57 7.53
CA SER A 62 -1.68 -2.58 7.33
C SER A 62 -1.15 -1.44 6.48
N LEU A 63 -2.02 -0.91 5.62
CA LEU A 63 -1.72 0.30 4.86
C LEU A 63 -2.72 1.38 5.23
N LEU A 64 -2.26 2.61 5.35
CA LEU A 64 -3.12 3.78 5.52
C LEU A 64 -3.04 4.62 4.25
N ILE A 65 -4.17 4.82 3.61
CA ILE A 65 -4.32 5.67 2.42
C ILE A 65 -5.39 6.69 2.73
N ASP A 66 -5.07 7.98 2.62
CA ASP A 66 -6.00 9.02 3.05
C ASP A 66 -6.02 10.22 2.09
N THR A 67 -6.98 11.11 2.32
CA THR A 67 -7.23 12.29 1.49
C THR A 67 -6.73 13.59 2.14
N ARG A 68 -5.79 13.50 3.10
CA ARG A 68 -5.33 14.69 3.85
C ARG A 68 -4.69 15.75 2.95
N GLU A 69 -4.15 15.36 1.81
CA GLU A 69 -3.49 16.28 0.89
C GLU A 69 -4.49 17.26 0.27
N GLU A 70 -5.66 16.78 -0.18
CA GLU A 70 -6.70 17.64 -0.75
C GLU A 70 -7.66 18.17 0.31
N ASP A 71 -7.88 17.45 1.40
CA ASP A 71 -8.83 17.81 2.46
C ASP A 71 -8.09 18.37 3.67
N CYS A 72 -7.45 19.53 3.52
CA CYS A 72 -6.66 20.16 4.57
C CYS A 72 -7.28 21.50 4.97
N GLY A 73 -6.76 22.12 6.06
CA GLY A 73 -7.22 23.41 6.54
C GLY A 73 -8.71 23.41 6.91
N ALA A 74 -9.50 24.27 6.25
CA ALA A 74 -10.94 24.36 6.50
C ALA A 74 -11.72 23.11 6.09
N ASP A 75 -11.16 22.31 5.18
CA ASP A 75 -11.81 21.11 4.64
C ASP A 75 -11.42 19.84 5.41
N ARG A 76 -10.66 19.93 6.49
CA ARG A 76 -10.17 18.76 7.22
C ARG A 76 -11.26 17.83 7.77
N ALA A 77 -12.49 18.34 7.95
CA ALA A 77 -13.63 17.51 8.35
C ALA A 77 -14.06 16.52 7.27
N ARG A 78 -13.62 16.71 6.02
CA ARG A 78 -13.92 15.82 4.88
C ARG A 78 -12.88 14.74 4.68
N ILE A 79 -11.81 14.71 5.48
CA ILE A 79 -10.75 13.72 5.34
C ILE A 79 -11.34 12.32 5.40
N LYS A 80 -10.98 11.52 4.42
CA LYS A 80 -11.26 10.08 4.39
C LYS A 80 -9.97 9.32 4.65
N ALA A 81 -10.05 8.33 5.52
CA ALA A 81 -8.89 7.49 5.84
C ALA A 81 -9.26 6.03 5.60
N LEU A 82 -8.54 5.40 4.69
CA LEU A 82 -8.75 4.00 4.33
C LEU A 82 -7.63 3.16 4.94
N THR A 83 -8.00 2.22 5.80
CA THR A 83 -7.08 1.19 6.30
C THR A 83 -7.23 -0.06 5.45
N VAL A 84 -6.15 -0.50 4.86
CA VAL A 84 -6.08 -1.74 4.09
C VAL A 84 -5.37 -2.77 4.94
N SER A 85 -6.07 -3.85 5.31
CA SER A 85 -5.44 -4.98 5.99
C SER A 85 -5.04 -6.02 4.94
N GLY A 86 -3.83 -6.52 5.04
CA GLY A 86 -3.33 -7.43 4.01
C GLY A 86 -2.18 -8.30 4.48
N VAL A 87 -1.65 -9.05 3.53
CA VAL A 87 -0.56 -10.00 3.75
C VAL A 87 0.53 -9.77 2.71
N PHE A 88 1.75 -9.62 3.18
CA PHE A 88 2.94 -9.55 2.33
C PHE A 88 3.10 -10.84 1.51
N LYS A 89 3.34 -10.68 0.21
CA LYS A 89 3.62 -11.78 -0.71
C LYS A 89 4.83 -11.45 -1.57
N THR A 90 5.75 -12.38 -1.66
CA THR A 90 6.80 -12.31 -2.69
C THR A 90 6.18 -12.65 -4.04
N ILE A 91 6.72 -12.08 -5.11
CA ILE A 91 6.26 -12.38 -6.47
C ILE A 91 7.27 -13.33 -7.09
N GLY A 92 6.91 -14.62 -7.17
CA GLY A 92 7.80 -15.66 -7.72
C GLY A 92 7.78 -15.74 -9.24
N ASP A 93 6.66 -15.39 -9.88
CA ASP A 93 6.51 -15.39 -11.33
C ASP A 93 7.25 -14.17 -11.91
N LYS A 94 8.25 -14.42 -12.76
CA LYS A 94 9.07 -13.38 -13.38
C LYS A 94 8.26 -12.43 -14.26
N ALA A 95 7.28 -12.93 -15.00
CA ALA A 95 6.43 -12.12 -15.87
C ALA A 95 5.54 -11.19 -15.04
N LYS A 96 4.94 -11.70 -13.98
CA LYS A 96 4.12 -10.91 -13.06
C LYS A 96 4.95 -9.83 -12.36
N LYS A 97 6.16 -10.19 -11.91
CA LYS A 97 7.09 -9.26 -11.25
C LYS A 97 7.47 -8.11 -12.17
N LYS A 98 7.76 -8.43 -13.44
CA LYS A 98 8.07 -7.44 -14.48
C LYS A 98 6.90 -6.49 -14.72
N LEU A 99 5.67 -7.01 -14.81
CA LEU A 99 4.47 -6.20 -14.98
C LEU A 99 4.23 -5.28 -13.78
N ALA A 100 4.39 -5.80 -12.57
CA ALA A 100 4.25 -4.99 -11.35
C ALA A 100 5.28 -3.85 -11.33
N ARG A 101 6.53 -4.15 -11.68
CA ARG A 101 7.60 -3.15 -11.78
C ARG A 101 7.25 -2.08 -12.82
N GLN A 102 6.78 -2.48 -13.99
CA GLN A 102 6.39 -1.55 -15.05
C GLN A 102 5.24 -0.63 -14.60
N LYS A 103 4.23 -1.17 -13.92
CA LYS A 103 3.12 -0.39 -13.38
C LYS A 103 3.60 0.63 -12.35
N LEU A 104 4.51 0.21 -11.46
CA LEU A 104 5.11 1.10 -10.45
C LEU A 104 5.87 2.24 -11.12
N LEU A 105 6.69 1.96 -12.10
CA LEU A 105 7.49 2.97 -12.79
C LEU A 105 6.66 3.88 -13.69
N LYS A 106 5.56 3.40 -14.24
CA LYS A 106 4.64 4.22 -15.02
C LYS A 106 3.97 5.28 -14.14
N LYS A 107 3.51 4.88 -12.96
CA LYS A 107 2.88 5.80 -11.99
C LYS A 107 3.91 6.66 -11.27
N HIS A 108 5.10 6.11 -10.99
CA HIS A 108 6.16 6.73 -10.19
C HIS A 108 7.49 6.72 -10.94
N PRO A 109 7.65 7.52 -12.02
CA PRO A 109 8.87 7.49 -12.82
C PRO A 109 10.13 7.87 -12.05
N GLN A 110 9.99 8.65 -10.97
CA GLN A 110 11.10 9.04 -10.09
C GLN A 110 11.73 7.85 -9.37
N LEU A 111 11.08 6.68 -9.35
CA LEU A 111 11.61 5.46 -8.71
C LEU A 111 12.57 4.69 -9.61
N LYS A 112 12.78 5.12 -10.86
CA LYS A 112 13.59 4.36 -11.81
C LYS A 112 15.00 4.03 -11.31
N PRO A 113 15.80 4.99 -10.79
CA PRO A 113 17.13 4.66 -10.26
C PRO A 113 17.06 3.66 -9.10
N PHE A 114 16.06 3.79 -8.24
CA PHE A 114 15.82 2.87 -7.13
C PHE A 114 15.48 1.46 -7.63
N ALA A 115 14.65 1.37 -8.67
CA ALA A 115 14.24 0.09 -9.26
C ALA A 115 15.40 -0.64 -9.96
N GLU A 116 16.43 0.09 -10.39
CA GLU A 116 17.62 -0.47 -11.04
C GLU A 116 18.64 -1.01 -10.05
N ASP A 117 18.52 -0.67 -8.76
CA ASP A 117 19.40 -1.21 -7.71
C ASP A 117 19.14 -2.72 -7.57
N PRO A 118 20.19 -3.56 -7.68
CA PRO A 118 20.00 -5.03 -7.59
C PRO A 118 19.49 -5.51 -6.23
N ASP A 119 19.59 -4.70 -5.18
CA ASP A 119 19.07 -5.01 -3.85
C ASP A 119 17.57 -4.71 -3.74
N THR A 120 16.96 -4.04 -4.72
CA THR A 120 15.55 -3.67 -4.69
C THR A 120 14.67 -4.85 -5.07
N GLU A 121 13.66 -5.10 -4.24
CA GLU A 121 12.66 -6.17 -4.42
C GLU A 121 11.29 -5.56 -4.65
N VAL A 122 10.62 -6.01 -5.72
CA VAL A 122 9.21 -5.72 -5.98
C VAL A 122 8.38 -6.80 -5.29
N PHE A 123 7.40 -6.38 -4.52
CA PHE A 123 6.55 -7.30 -3.76
C PHE A 123 5.09 -6.88 -3.84
N ALA A 124 4.21 -7.76 -3.40
CA ALA A 124 2.77 -7.53 -3.35
C ALA A 124 2.26 -7.57 -1.91
N VAL A 125 1.22 -6.80 -1.65
CA VAL A 125 0.37 -6.97 -0.48
C VAL A 125 -0.96 -7.51 -0.99
N LYS A 126 -1.33 -8.72 -0.57
CA LYS A 126 -2.64 -9.29 -0.86
C LYS A 126 -3.66 -8.66 0.07
N VAL A 127 -4.62 -7.96 -0.49
CA VAL A 127 -5.64 -7.24 0.27
C VAL A 127 -6.65 -8.22 0.87
N LYS A 128 -6.92 -8.09 2.16
CA LYS A 128 -7.90 -8.89 2.89
C LYS A 128 -9.17 -8.11 3.21
N SER A 129 -9.03 -6.85 3.57
CA SER A 129 -10.17 -6.01 3.93
C SER A 129 -9.84 -4.54 3.82
N PHE A 130 -10.88 -3.74 3.70
CA PHE A 130 -10.83 -2.29 3.75
C PHE A 130 -11.69 -1.79 4.91
N GLN A 131 -11.20 -0.77 5.60
CA GLN A 131 -12.00 0.00 6.56
C GLN A 131 -11.87 1.47 6.20
N LEU A 132 -12.99 2.11 5.91
CA LEU A 132 -13.04 3.53 5.55
C LEU A 132 -13.64 4.33 6.70
N LEU A 133 -12.87 5.33 7.16
CA LEU A 133 -13.39 6.40 8.00
C LEU A 133 -13.70 7.59 7.08
N ASP A 134 -14.98 7.95 7.01
CA ASP A 134 -15.44 9.08 6.19
C ASP A 134 -15.79 10.23 7.14
N GLY A 135 -14.86 11.18 7.27
CA GLY A 135 -14.92 12.20 8.29
C GLY A 135 -14.67 11.61 9.69
N VAL A 136 -15.28 12.22 10.71
CA VAL A 136 -15.03 11.86 12.11
C VAL A 136 -15.98 10.76 12.61
N LYS A 137 -17.16 10.62 11.98
CA LYS A 137 -18.27 9.80 12.53
C LYS A 137 -18.51 8.50 11.79
N ASP A 138 -18.33 8.47 10.48
CA ASP A 138 -18.81 7.36 9.65
C ASP A 138 -17.69 6.36 9.38
N SER A 139 -17.96 5.08 9.66
CA SER A 139 -17.03 3.98 9.46
C SER A 139 -17.68 2.87 8.67
N TYR A 140 -16.96 2.35 7.69
CA TYR A 140 -17.43 1.29 6.78
C TYR A 140 -16.37 0.20 6.67
N PHE A 141 -16.81 -1.06 6.58
CA PHE A 141 -15.89 -2.20 6.51
C PHE A 141 -16.32 -3.14 5.38
N GLU A 142 -15.37 -3.59 4.58
CA GLU A 142 -15.57 -4.54 3.49
C GLU A 142 -14.46 -5.58 3.47
N LYS A 143 -14.83 -6.85 3.39
CA LYS A 143 -13.87 -7.93 3.13
C LYS A 143 -13.61 -8.04 1.63
N VAL A 144 -12.40 -8.37 1.27
CA VAL A 144 -12.00 -8.64 -0.12
C VAL A 144 -11.76 -10.13 -0.26
N LYS A 145 -12.52 -10.76 -1.16
CA LYS A 145 -12.43 -12.19 -1.44
C LYS A 145 -11.42 -12.51 -2.52
#